data_3de15930d70f4b8eb6359d0b17cd4498
#
_entry.id   3de15930d70f4b8eb6359d0b17cd4498
#
_cell.length_a   1.000
_cell.length_b   1.000
_cell.length_c   1.000
_cell.angle_alpha   90.00
_cell.angle_beta   90.00
_cell.angle_gamma   90.00
#
_symmetry.space_group_name_H-M   'P 1'
#
loop_
_entity.id
_entity.type
_entity.pdbx_description
1 polymer ?
#
loop_
_entity_poly.entity_id
_entity_poly.type
_entity_poly.pdbx_seq_one_letter_code
_entity_poly.pdbx_strand_id
1 'polypeptide(L)'
;KEVYDRVGGFADMFGEDIDLSLRIRDAGFTTALFRDAYVYHKRRVSFRSFYRQVHVFDMARVDLYLLHPESLKLVHLLPACFVLGTAALVVGSFFWPWALLPLGIYFGLLFLESLVKNRSLPIAFLSILTCAIQLGGYGFGFLKAFMTKVVLHRKVDREAELAKHYKKK
;
A
#
# COMPACT_ATOMS: atom_id res chain seq x y z
N LYS A 1 -28.00 10.77 -1.93
CA LYS A 1 -27.71 12.15 -1.53
C LYS A 1 -27.81 12.31 -0.02
N GLU A 2 -28.91 11.94 0.61
CA GLU A 2 -29.14 12.05 2.06
C GLU A 2 -28.01 11.43 2.90
N VAL A 3 -27.57 10.21 2.58
CA VAL A 3 -26.44 9.54 3.27
C VAL A 3 -25.17 10.36 3.15
N TYR A 4 -24.86 10.86 1.95
CA TYR A 4 -23.67 11.67 1.70
C TYR A 4 -23.69 12.98 2.48
N ASP A 5 -24.84 13.67 2.52
CA ASP A 5 -25.03 14.90 3.27
C ASP A 5 -24.91 14.66 4.79
N ARG A 6 -25.39 13.49 5.28
CA ARG A 6 -25.33 13.11 6.69
C ARG A 6 -23.91 12.78 7.16
N VAL A 7 -23.09 12.11 6.34
CA VAL A 7 -21.74 11.71 6.71
C VAL A 7 -20.66 12.72 6.32
N GLY A 8 -21.00 13.78 5.58
CA GLY A 8 -20.09 14.91 5.29
C GLY A 8 -19.18 14.74 4.07
N GLY A 9 -19.47 13.81 3.15
CA GLY A 9 -18.75 13.70 1.88
C GLY A 9 -17.31 13.17 1.97
N PHE A 10 -16.51 13.39 0.92
CA PHE A 10 -15.10 12.98 0.88
C PHE A 10 -14.23 13.90 1.73
N ALA A 11 -13.36 13.31 2.55
CA ALA A 11 -12.34 14.03 3.28
C ALA A 11 -11.16 14.41 2.37
N ASP A 12 -10.47 15.51 2.66
CA ASP A 12 -9.27 15.93 1.92
C ASP A 12 -8.04 15.17 2.43
N MET A 13 -7.93 13.91 2.01
CA MET A 13 -6.86 12.99 2.41
C MET A 13 -6.66 11.89 1.35
N PHE A 14 -5.53 11.20 1.41
CA PHE A 14 -5.39 9.94 0.67
C PHE A 14 -6.21 8.83 1.34
N GLY A 15 -6.93 8.01 0.53
CA GLY A 15 -7.84 6.99 1.03
C GLY A 15 -9.20 7.53 1.47
N GLU A 16 -9.59 8.67 0.91
CA GLU A 16 -10.87 9.35 1.11
C GLU A 16 -12.07 8.46 0.81
N ASP A 17 -11.93 7.53 -0.12
CA ASP A 17 -12.94 6.54 -0.49
C ASP A 17 -13.16 5.50 0.62
N ILE A 18 -12.07 5.06 1.24
CA ILE A 18 -12.12 4.12 2.36
C ILE A 18 -12.70 4.83 3.60
N ASP A 19 -12.22 6.03 3.91
CA ASP A 19 -12.73 6.85 5.02
C ASP A 19 -14.24 7.08 4.89
N LEU A 20 -14.70 7.52 3.71
CA LEU A 20 -16.13 7.71 3.46
C LEU A 20 -16.92 6.42 3.66
N SER A 21 -16.40 5.29 3.17
CA SER A 21 -17.05 3.98 3.31
C SER A 21 -17.16 3.55 4.78
N LEU A 22 -16.14 3.84 5.59
CA LEU A 22 -16.15 3.57 7.02
C LEU A 22 -17.21 4.44 7.72
N ARG A 23 -17.23 5.75 7.46
CA ARG A 23 -18.22 6.68 8.04
C ARG A 23 -19.65 6.34 7.65
N ILE A 24 -19.89 5.89 6.41
CA ILE A 24 -21.21 5.41 5.97
C ILE A 24 -21.64 4.21 6.81
N ARG A 25 -20.76 3.23 7.01
CA ARG A 25 -21.01 2.04 7.81
C ARG A 25 -21.28 2.39 9.27
N ASP A 26 -20.46 3.25 9.86
CA ASP A 26 -20.57 3.67 11.27
C ASP A 26 -21.84 4.49 11.53
N ALA A 27 -22.36 5.18 10.50
CA ALA A 27 -23.67 5.83 10.53
C ALA A 27 -24.87 4.84 10.38
N GLY A 28 -24.60 3.53 10.32
CA GLY A 28 -25.62 2.48 10.23
C GLY A 28 -26.16 2.20 8.83
N PHE A 29 -25.53 2.75 7.79
CA PHE A 29 -25.90 2.46 6.40
C PHE A 29 -25.09 1.29 5.83
N THR A 30 -25.64 0.67 4.77
CA THR A 30 -24.97 -0.40 4.03
C THR A 30 -24.48 0.11 2.68
N THR A 31 -23.38 -0.45 2.20
CA THR A 31 -22.86 -0.22 0.85
C THR A 31 -23.09 -1.47 -0.01
N ALA A 32 -23.35 -1.27 -1.31
CA ALA A 32 -23.53 -2.35 -2.26
C ALA A 32 -22.65 -2.13 -3.49
N LEU A 33 -22.15 -3.23 -4.06
CA LEU A 33 -21.41 -3.24 -5.31
C LEU A 33 -22.35 -3.64 -6.44
N PHE A 34 -22.53 -2.78 -7.42
CA PHE A 34 -23.34 -3.05 -8.62
C PHE A 34 -22.42 -3.47 -9.77
N ARG A 35 -22.67 -4.65 -10.35
CA ARG A 35 -21.87 -5.18 -11.46
C ARG A 35 -21.88 -4.31 -12.70
N ASP A 36 -23.00 -3.66 -12.97
CA ASP A 36 -23.22 -2.84 -14.17
C ASP A 36 -22.73 -1.39 -14.01
N ALA A 37 -22.39 -0.99 -12.77
CA ALA A 37 -21.82 0.31 -12.47
C ALA A 37 -20.29 0.23 -12.46
N TYR A 38 -19.66 0.28 -13.63
CA TYR A 38 -18.22 0.24 -13.78
C TYR A 38 -17.68 1.38 -14.63
N VAL A 39 -16.42 1.70 -14.43
CA VAL A 39 -15.68 2.70 -15.21
C VAL A 39 -14.37 2.10 -15.73
N TYR A 40 -14.00 2.49 -16.96
CA TYR A 40 -12.69 2.15 -17.49
C TYR A 40 -11.64 3.05 -16.89
N HIS A 41 -10.63 2.46 -16.22
CA HIS A 41 -9.53 3.19 -15.63
C HIS A 41 -8.21 2.85 -16.31
N LYS A 42 -7.55 3.86 -16.90
CA LYS A 42 -6.21 3.69 -17.49
C LYS A 42 -5.16 3.55 -16.40
N ARG A 43 -4.56 2.37 -16.29
CA ARG A 43 -3.53 2.10 -15.28
C ARG A 43 -2.23 2.83 -15.59
N ARG A 44 -1.46 3.12 -14.56
CA ARG A 44 -0.11 3.67 -14.68
C ARG A 44 0.84 2.57 -15.16
N VAL A 45 1.69 2.88 -16.14
CA VAL A 45 2.56 1.90 -16.83
C VAL A 45 4.05 2.04 -16.47
N SER A 46 4.45 3.01 -15.65
CA SER A 46 5.86 3.17 -15.25
C SER A 46 6.10 2.69 -13.82
N PHE A 47 7.22 2.01 -13.57
CA PHE A 47 7.61 1.56 -12.23
C PHE A 47 7.72 2.70 -11.21
N ARG A 48 8.19 3.89 -11.66
CA ARG A 48 8.27 5.07 -10.79
C ARG A 48 6.90 5.56 -10.32
N SER A 49 5.92 5.59 -11.23
CA SER A 49 4.54 5.98 -10.87
C SER A 49 3.85 4.91 -10.04
N PHE A 50 4.13 3.64 -10.30
CA PHE A 50 3.66 2.51 -9.51
C PHE A 50 4.22 2.55 -8.08
N TYR A 51 5.56 2.67 -7.91
CA TYR A 51 6.17 2.82 -6.58
C TYR A 51 5.56 3.98 -5.79
N ARG A 52 5.40 5.16 -6.43
CA ARG A 52 4.78 6.32 -5.78
C ARG A 52 3.37 6.02 -5.30
N GLN A 53 2.59 5.34 -6.12
CA GLN A 53 1.20 4.99 -5.79
C GLN A 53 1.13 4.06 -4.58
N VAL A 54 1.87 2.94 -4.59
CA VAL A 54 1.85 1.98 -3.48
C VAL A 54 2.41 2.58 -2.19
N HIS A 55 3.43 3.44 -2.29
CA HIS A 55 3.99 4.15 -1.14
C HIS A 55 2.97 5.07 -0.47
N VAL A 56 2.19 5.82 -1.26
CA VAL A 56 1.15 6.72 -0.75
C VAL A 56 -0.02 5.95 -0.16
N PHE A 57 -0.40 4.81 -0.76
CA PHE A 57 -1.50 4.00 -0.25
C PHE A 57 -1.26 3.48 1.16
N ASP A 58 -0.01 3.09 1.49
CA ASP A 58 0.27 2.64 2.85
C ASP A 58 0.53 3.79 3.84
N MET A 59 0.99 4.95 3.36
CA MET A 59 0.95 6.16 4.18
C MET A 59 -0.50 6.51 4.57
N ALA A 60 -1.43 6.44 3.61
CA ALA A 60 -2.87 6.63 3.85
C ALA A 60 -3.46 5.60 4.82
N ARG A 61 -2.91 4.37 4.84
CA ARG A 61 -3.34 3.35 5.80
C ARG A 61 -3.08 3.75 7.24
N VAL A 62 -1.98 4.44 7.50
CA VAL A 62 -1.68 4.99 8.84
C VAL A 62 -2.61 6.15 9.18
N ASP A 63 -2.97 7.01 8.22
CA ASP A 63 -3.94 8.07 8.44
C ASP A 63 -5.33 7.51 8.75
N LEU A 64 -5.74 6.48 8.04
CA LEU A 64 -6.99 5.76 8.31
C LEU A 64 -6.97 5.10 9.69
N TYR A 65 -5.85 4.51 10.10
CA TYR A 65 -5.70 3.95 11.45
C TYR A 65 -5.87 5.01 12.55
N LEU A 66 -5.33 6.21 12.34
CA LEU A 66 -5.47 7.31 13.31
C LEU A 66 -6.90 7.85 13.42
N LEU A 67 -7.70 7.74 12.35
CA LEU A 67 -9.11 8.16 12.31
C LEU A 67 -10.05 7.01 12.72
N HIS A 68 -9.74 5.79 12.30
CA HIS A 68 -10.54 4.58 12.46
C HIS A 68 -9.62 3.43 12.91
N PRO A 69 -9.27 3.32 14.21
CA PRO A 69 -8.29 2.33 14.71
C PRO A 69 -8.64 0.88 14.34
N GLU A 70 -9.93 0.55 14.30
CA GLU A 70 -10.44 -0.77 13.94
C GLU A 70 -10.25 -1.12 12.45
N SER A 71 -9.91 -0.15 11.60
CA SER A 71 -9.66 -0.36 10.16
C SER A 71 -8.33 -1.05 9.87
N LEU A 72 -7.37 -1.01 10.82
CA LEU A 72 -6.05 -1.63 10.66
C LEU A 72 -6.14 -3.13 10.94
N LYS A 73 -5.79 -3.93 9.95
CA LYS A 73 -5.73 -5.40 10.04
C LYS A 73 -4.26 -5.87 9.97
N LEU A 74 -3.96 -7.06 10.52
CA LEU A 74 -2.61 -7.64 10.48
C LEU A 74 -2.03 -7.74 9.07
N VAL A 75 -2.87 -8.00 8.05
CA VAL A 75 -2.44 -8.05 6.65
C VAL A 75 -1.80 -6.75 6.16
N HIS A 76 -2.19 -5.59 6.71
CA HIS A 76 -1.62 -4.30 6.35
C HIS A 76 -0.18 -4.09 6.89
N LEU A 77 0.23 -4.90 7.87
CA LEU A 77 1.58 -4.87 8.44
C LEU A 77 2.57 -5.73 7.64
N LEU A 78 2.08 -6.68 6.83
CA LEU A 78 2.93 -7.64 6.11
C LEU A 78 4.01 -6.96 5.24
N PRO A 79 3.73 -5.89 4.47
CA PRO A 79 4.77 -5.23 3.69
C PRO A 79 5.85 -4.57 4.57
N ALA A 80 5.47 -3.99 5.72
CA ALA A 80 6.42 -3.43 6.67
C ALA A 80 7.30 -4.52 7.29
N CYS A 81 6.71 -5.65 7.70
CA CYS A 81 7.43 -6.82 8.19
C CYS A 81 8.37 -7.38 7.12
N PHE A 82 7.96 -7.41 5.85
CA PHE A 82 8.80 -7.83 4.74
C PHE A 82 10.04 -6.93 4.58
N VAL A 83 9.87 -5.61 4.64
CA VAL A 83 11.00 -4.67 4.56
C VAL A 83 11.96 -4.86 5.72
N LEU A 84 11.46 -4.92 6.96
CA LEU A 84 12.29 -5.11 8.14
C LEU A 84 12.97 -6.48 8.15
N GLY A 85 12.23 -7.54 7.78
CA GLY A 85 12.78 -8.89 7.65
C GLY A 85 13.86 -8.97 6.58
N THR A 86 13.63 -8.35 5.41
CA THR A 86 14.65 -8.28 4.34
C THR A 86 15.90 -7.55 4.83
N ALA A 87 15.76 -6.41 5.53
CA ALA A 87 16.89 -5.70 6.10
C ALA A 87 17.65 -6.56 7.11
N ALA A 88 16.95 -7.27 7.99
CA ALA A 88 17.57 -8.19 8.95
C ALA A 88 18.31 -9.34 8.25
N LEU A 89 17.74 -9.95 7.21
CA LEU A 89 18.38 -11.01 6.43
C LEU A 89 19.63 -10.51 5.71
N VAL A 90 19.60 -9.29 5.15
CA VAL A 90 20.76 -8.66 4.50
C VAL A 90 21.87 -8.41 5.53
N VAL A 91 21.54 -7.84 6.68
CA VAL A 91 22.54 -7.65 7.76
C VAL A 91 23.06 -9.00 8.25
N GLY A 92 22.18 -9.98 8.47
CA GLY A 92 22.56 -11.32 8.90
C GLY A 92 23.47 -12.05 7.91
N SER A 93 23.37 -11.75 6.61
CA SER A 93 24.20 -12.38 5.58
C SER A 93 25.69 -12.04 5.69
N PHE A 94 26.07 -10.95 6.35
CA PHE A 94 27.46 -10.61 6.64
C PHE A 94 28.08 -11.58 7.67
N PHE A 95 27.26 -12.20 8.52
CA PHE A 95 27.71 -13.17 9.52
C PHE A 95 27.47 -14.61 9.06
N TRP A 96 26.40 -14.81 8.30
CA TRP A 96 25.99 -16.13 7.80
C TRP A 96 25.39 -16.04 6.39
N PRO A 97 26.11 -16.45 5.34
CA PRO A 97 25.69 -16.29 3.95
C PRO A 97 24.33 -16.93 3.63
N TRP A 98 23.97 -18.00 4.31
CA TRP A 98 22.67 -18.67 4.13
C TRP A 98 21.46 -17.89 4.63
N ALA A 99 21.68 -16.77 5.33
CA ALA A 99 20.59 -15.91 5.80
C ALA A 99 19.70 -15.38 4.64
N LEU A 100 20.24 -15.26 3.43
CA LEU A 100 19.47 -14.81 2.26
C LEU A 100 18.65 -15.93 1.60
N LEU A 101 18.83 -17.19 2.01
CA LEU A 101 18.13 -18.33 1.40
C LEU A 101 16.60 -18.18 1.41
N PRO A 102 15.93 -17.75 2.51
CA PRO A 102 14.48 -17.56 2.52
C PRO A 102 14.01 -16.57 1.48
N LEU A 103 14.76 -15.47 1.28
CA LEU A 103 14.45 -14.46 0.28
C LEU A 103 14.64 -15.00 -1.15
N GLY A 104 15.70 -15.77 -1.38
CA GLY A 104 15.95 -16.45 -2.64
C GLY A 104 14.84 -17.46 -2.98
N ILE A 105 14.40 -18.26 -2.00
CA ILE A 105 13.28 -19.20 -2.17
C ILE A 105 11.99 -18.43 -2.51
N TYR A 106 11.68 -17.36 -1.78
CA TYR A 106 10.47 -16.56 -2.01
C TYR A 106 10.42 -16.03 -3.45
N PHE A 107 11.46 -15.35 -3.90
CA PHE A 107 11.50 -14.81 -5.27
C PHE A 107 11.64 -15.90 -6.33
N GLY A 108 12.31 -17.01 -6.03
CA GLY A 108 12.38 -18.17 -6.91
C GLY A 108 11.00 -18.81 -7.14
N LEU A 109 10.22 -19.00 -6.09
CA LEU A 109 8.85 -19.52 -6.22
C LEU A 109 7.94 -18.55 -6.99
N LEU A 110 8.05 -17.25 -6.73
CA LEU A 110 7.33 -16.22 -7.48
C LEU A 110 7.67 -16.25 -8.97
N PHE A 111 8.97 -16.39 -9.29
CA PHE A 111 9.45 -16.52 -10.66
C PHE A 111 8.85 -17.75 -11.34
N LEU A 112 8.94 -18.91 -10.71
CA LEU A 112 8.42 -20.17 -11.24
C LEU A 112 6.91 -20.12 -11.46
N GLU A 113 6.14 -19.60 -10.47
CA GLU A 113 4.70 -19.42 -10.61
C GLU A 113 4.36 -18.54 -11.82
N SER A 114 5.03 -17.39 -11.92
CA SER A 114 4.80 -16.46 -13.03
C SER A 114 5.19 -17.08 -14.38
N LEU A 115 6.30 -17.82 -14.43
CA LEU A 115 6.75 -18.50 -15.62
C LEU A 115 5.75 -19.55 -16.11
N VAL A 116 5.25 -20.38 -15.18
CA VAL A 116 4.26 -21.42 -15.49
C VAL A 116 2.95 -20.82 -15.99
N LYS A 117 2.45 -19.76 -15.29
CA LYS A 117 1.19 -19.12 -15.65
C LYS A 117 1.23 -18.37 -16.97
N ASN A 118 2.30 -17.60 -17.20
CA ASN A 118 2.40 -16.69 -18.35
C ASN A 118 3.19 -17.28 -19.51
N ARG A 119 3.92 -18.38 -19.31
CA ARG A 119 4.79 -19.02 -20.30
C ARG A 119 5.78 -18.03 -20.97
N SER A 120 6.26 -17.07 -20.20
CA SER A 120 7.10 -15.97 -20.70
C SER A 120 8.17 -15.60 -19.67
N LEU A 121 9.43 -15.77 -20.04
CA LEU A 121 10.59 -15.39 -19.23
C LEU A 121 10.61 -13.89 -18.88
N PRO A 122 10.39 -12.96 -19.86
CA PRO A 122 10.37 -11.54 -19.55
C PRO A 122 9.31 -11.18 -18.49
N ILE A 123 8.11 -11.79 -18.57
CA ILE A 123 7.04 -11.56 -17.59
C ILE A 123 7.44 -12.11 -16.22
N ALA A 124 8.10 -13.27 -16.16
CA ALA A 124 8.56 -13.85 -14.90
C ALA A 124 9.59 -12.95 -14.20
N PHE A 125 10.54 -12.38 -14.91
CA PHE A 125 11.49 -11.41 -14.35
C PHE A 125 10.80 -10.11 -13.94
N LEU A 126 9.89 -9.58 -14.74
CA LEU A 126 9.13 -8.38 -14.41
C LEU A 126 8.25 -8.58 -13.16
N SER A 127 7.76 -9.80 -12.92
CA SER A 127 6.98 -10.15 -11.74
C SER A 127 7.80 -10.01 -10.46
N ILE A 128 9.07 -10.44 -10.45
CA ILE A 128 9.98 -10.24 -9.32
C ILE A 128 10.15 -8.74 -9.04
N LEU A 129 10.49 -7.97 -10.08
CA LEU A 129 10.72 -6.53 -9.94
C LEU A 129 9.47 -5.81 -9.45
N THR A 130 8.31 -6.14 -10.01
CA THR A 130 7.02 -5.55 -9.62
C THR A 130 6.66 -5.89 -8.18
N CYS A 131 6.87 -7.15 -7.76
CA CYS A 131 6.64 -7.59 -6.39
C CYS A 131 7.57 -6.86 -5.40
N ALA A 132 8.86 -6.75 -5.71
CA ALA A 132 9.83 -6.02 -4.89
C ALA A 132 9.46 -4.54 -4.76
N ILE A 133 9.06 -3.88 -5.85
CA ILE A 133 8.59 -2.49 -5.85
C ILE A 133 7.30 -2.35 -5.02
N GLN A 134 6.39 -3.30 -5.14
CA GLN A 134 5.13 -3.27 -4.40
C GLN A 134 5.35 -3.42 -2.90
N LEU A 135 6.02 -4.49 -2.48
CA LEU A 135 6.28 -4.76 -1.05
C LEU A 135 7.17 -3.69 -0.43
N GLY A 136 8.22 -3.26 -1.14
CA GLY A 136 9.07 -2.15 -0.70
C GLY A 136 8.32 -0.84 -0.62
N GLY A 137 7.53 -0.49 -1.64
CA GLY A 137 6.76 0.75 -1.67
C GLY A 137 5.73 0.82 -0.54
N TYR A 138 4.96 -0.22 -0.35
CA TYR A 138 4.02 -0.34 0.76
C TYR A 138 4.74 -0.31 2.12
N GLY A 139 5.75 -1.17 2.32
CA GLY A 139 6.44 -1.26 3.61
C GLY A 139 7.14 0.04 4.02
N PHE A 140 7.86 0.69 3.10
CA PHE A 140 8.49 1.99 3.39
C PHE A 140 7.47 3.10 3.60
N GLY A 141 6.34 3.10 2.87
CA GLY A 141 5.24 4.04 3.07
C GLY A 141 4.66 3.94 4.47
N PHE A 142 4.32 2.72 4.89
CA PHE A 142 3.80 2.44 6.22
C PHE A 142 4.80 2.84 7.32
N LEU A 143 6.03 2.34 7.26
CA LEU A 143 7.06 2.62 8.27
C LEU A 143 7.32 4.12 8.43
N LYS A 144 7.45 4.83 7.32
CA LYS A 144 7.64 6.28 7.32
C LYS A 144 6.47 7.01 7.99
N ALA A 145 5.23 6.70 7.59
CA ALA A 145 4.06 7.34 8.14
C ALA A 145 3.88 6.99 9.62
N PHE A 146 4.05 5.74 9.99
CA PHE A 146 3.96 5.27 11.36
C PHE A 146 4.99 5.95 12.28
N MET A 147 6.24 5.99 11.87
CA MET A 147 7.30 6.68 12.63
C MET A 147 7.02 8.17 12.79
N THR A 148 6.59 8.85 11.72
CA THR A 148 6.40 10.30 11.77
C THR A 148 5.12 10.69 12.50
N LYS A 149 4.00 9.99 12.27
CA LYS A 149 2.67 10.38 12.75
C LYS A 149 2.33 9.75 14.10
N VAL A 150 2.72 8.49 14.34
CA VAL A 150 2.40 7.75 15.56
C VAL A 150 3.50 7.88 16.60
N VAL A 151 4.78 7.59 16.24
CA VAL A 151 5.88 7.58 17.22
C VAL A 151 6.35 9.00 17.54
N LEU A 152 6.61 9.83 16.51
CA LEU A 152 7.12 11.19 16.69
C LEU A 152 6.01 12.24 16.88
N HIS A 153 4.74 11.85 16.82
CA HIS A 153 3.56 12.71 16.98
C HIS A 153 3.62 14.01 16.16
N ARG A 154 4.30 13.97 14.99
CA ARG A 154 4.41 15.15 14.13
C ARG A 154 3.07 15.40 13.45
N LYS A 155 2.51 16.61 13.66
CA LYS A 155 1.40 17.09 12.84
C LYS A 155 1.91 17.26 11.42
N VAL A 156 1.44 16.42 10.50
CA VAL A 156 1.76 16.54 9.08
C VAL A 156 0.70 17.44 8.46
N ASP A 157 1.14 18.49 7.78
CA ASP A 157 0.27 19.34 6.99
C ASP A 157 -0.25 18.51 5.80
N ARG A 158 -1.52 18.12 5.88
CA ARG A 158 -2.20 17.28 4.87
C ARG A 158 -2.26 17.97 3.52
N GLU A 159 -2.52 19.27 3.47
CA GLU A 159 -2.57 20.04 2.24
C GLU A 159 -1.20 20.06 1.54
N ALA A 160 -0.11 20.24 2.29
CA ALA A 160 1.24 20.18 1.75
C ALA A 160 1.62 18.77 1.26
N GLU A 161 1.14 17.72 1.91
CA GLU A 161 1.36 16.33 1.49
C GLU A 161 0.62 16.01 0.18
N LEU A 162 -0.64 16.41 0.07
CA LEU A 162 -1.45 16.29 -1.15
C LEU A 162 -0.85 17.11 -2.30
N ALA A 163 -0.47 18.36 -2.06
CA ALA A 163 0.12 19.24 -3.07
C ALA A 163 1.43 18.66 -3.66
N LYS A 164 2.27 18.01 -2.86
CA LYS A 164 3.49 17.32 -3.36
C LYS A 164 3.21 16.20 -4.34
N HIS A 165 2.07 15.52 -4.20
CA HIS A 165 1.71 14.40 -5.07
C HIS A 165 0.98 14.84 -6.33
N TYR A 166 0.15 15.88 -6.27
CA TYR A 166 -0.63 16.38 -7.40
C TYR A 166 0.12 17.40 -8.27
N LYS A 167 1.04 18.21 -7.71
CA LYS A 167 1.81 19.23 -8.46
C LYS A 167 2.94 18.69 -9.36
N LYS A 168 3.18 17.38 -9.40
CA LYS A 168 4.17 16.74 -10.30
C LYS A 168 3.49 16.05 -11.49
N LYS A 169 2.58 16.75 -12.17
CA LYS A 169 2.15 16.41 -13.53
C LYS A 169 2.96 17.21 -14.53
#